data_166088b8329c73e3eab044bd86caca2d
#
_entry.id   166088b8329c73e3eab044bd86caca2d
#
_cell.length_a   1.000
_cell.length_b   1.000
_cell.length_c   1.000
_cell.angle_alpha   90.00
_cell.angle_beta   90.00
_cell.angle_gamma   90.00
#
_symmetry.space_group_name_H-M   'P 1'
#
loop_
_entity.id
_entity.type
_entity.pdbx_description
1 polymer ?
#
loop_
_entity_poly.entity_id
_entity_poly.type
_entity_poly.pdbx_seq_one_letter_code
_entity_poly.pdbx_strand_id
1 'polypeptide(L)'
;QEDSSWRDDGDVMPNYINEDGRIATDDVRRRVSDAKPVQHNIWLINLENRSKLKLSYNSLPGYNEDVLEAVKRENAQAKGETYIANRLPRNISLMQDWYWSQGAIQWHNDGENVAIMLEAWDNKDRWLATVDTDNAMLVNQHRLHDDAWVNYKFNSFGWLNNSTELY
;
A
#
# COMPACT_ATOMS: atom_id res chain seq x y z
N GLN A 1 1.21 10.18 -6.97
CA GLN A 1 0.64 11.27 -6.15
C GLN A 1 -0.07 10.63 -4.95
N GLU A 2 0.27 11.06 -3.75
CA GLU A 2 -0.36 10.67 -2.50
C GLU A 2 -1.40 11.72 -2.10
N ASP A 3 -2.55 11.28 -1.61
CA ASP A 3 -3.49 12.15 -0.91
C ASP A 3 -3.08 12.22 0.56
N SER A 4 -2.51 13.34 0.96
CA SER A 4 -2.02 13.59 2.32
C SER A 4 -2.86 14.61 3.10
N SER A 5 -4.03 14.98 2.57
CA SER A 5 -4.90 16.02 3.14
C SER A 5 -5.37 15.73 4.59
N TRP A 6 -5.24 14.47 5.03
CA TRP A 6 -5.62 13.99 6.36
C TRP A 6 -4.47 13.93 7.38
N ARG A 7 -3.21 14.21 6.96
CA ARG A 7 -2.02 14.06 7.83
C ARG A 7 -1.99 15.02 9.02
N ASP A 8 -2.68 16.13 8.90
CA ASP A 8 -2.66 17.17 9.92
C ASP A 8 -3.59 16.91 11.12
N ASP A 9 -4.42 15.85 11.03
CA ASP A 9 -5.36 15.50 12.10
C ASP A 9 -4.72 14.49 13.08
N GLY A 10 -3.77 14.90 13.88
CA GLY A 10 -3.22 14.13 15.01
C GLY A 10 -4.24 13.91 16.14
N ASP A 11 -3.89 13.06 17.08
CA ASP A 11 -4.59 12.92 18.37
C ASP A 11 -3.71 13.50 19.48
N VAL A 12 -4.29 13.75 20.63
CA VAL A 12 -3.59 14.29 21.79
C VAL A 12 -3.62 13.28 22.92
N MET A 13 -2.44 12.97 23.45
CA MET A 13 -2.30 12.10 24.62
C MET A 13 -1.99 12.92 25.86
N PRO A 14 -2.90 12.94 26.87
CA PRO A 14 -2.61 13.61 28.10
C PRO A 14 -1.61 12.81 28.95
N ASN A 15 -0.59 13.49 29.42
CA ASN A 15 0.38 12.97 30.37
C ASN A 15 0.04 13.47 31.76
N TYR A 16 -0.46 12.57 32.60
CA TYR A 16 -0.89 12.90 33.98
C TYR A 16 0.22 12.79 35.01
N ILE A 17 1.38 12.23 34.65
CA ILE A 17 2.48 11.97 35.58
C ILE A 17 3.63 12.90 35.20
N ASN A 18 3.58 14.13 35.72
CA ASN A 18 4.65 15.11 35.59
C ASN A 18 5.20 15.51 36.96
N GLU A 19 6.49 15.82 36.99
CA GLU A 19 7.18 16.24 38.23
C GLU A 19 6.61 17.53 38.83
N ASP A 20 6.04 18.40 37.98
CA ASP A 20 5.43 19.68 38.42
C ASP A 20 3.95 19.53 38.84
N GLY A 21 3.40 18.31 38.79
CA GLY A 21 2.00 18.04 39.14
C GLY A 21 0.97 18.58 38.14
N ARG A 22 1.39 19.04 36.98
CA ARG A 22 0.51 19.57 35.94
C ARG A 22 0.29 18.52 34.84
N ILE A 23 -0.84 18.63 34.14
CA ILE A 23 -1.11 17.83 32.98
C ILE A 23 -0.39 18.45 31.78
N ALA A 24 0.49 17.70 31.17
CA ALA A 24 1.04 18.00 29.84
C ALA A 24 0.29 17.22 28.74
N THR A 25 0.38 17.66 27.51
CA THR A 25 -0.19 16.98 26.35
C THR A 25 0.90 16.76 25.32
N ASP A 26 0.94 15.55 24.78
CA ASP A 26 1.80 15.18 23.68
C ASP A 26 0.96 14.97 22.42
N ASP A 27 1.37 15.54 21.30
CA ASP A 27 0.79 15.26 20.00
C ASP A 27 1.20 13.86 19.55
N VAL A 28 0.22 13.01 19.29
CA VAL A 28 0.44 11.64 18.91
C VAL A 28 -0.22 11.33 17.58
N ARG A 29 0.14 10.18 17.02
CA ARG A 29 -0.49 9.71 15.81
C ARG A 29 -1.97 9.44 16.03
N ARG A 30 -2.75 9.66 14.99
CA ARG A 30 -4.17 9.35 14.92
C ARG A 30 -4.44 7.90 15.34
N ARG A 31 -5.60 7.65 15.93
CA ARG A 31 -6.08 6.29 16.22
C ARG A 31 -6.25 5.50 14.94
N VAL A 32 -6.00 4.20 15.01
CA VAL A 32 -6.16 3.29 13.86
C VAL A 32 -7.59 3.35 13.28
N SER A 33 -8.61 3.48 14.16
CA SER A 33 -10.01 3.60 13.75
C SER A 33 -10.32 4.85 12.91
N ASP A 34 -9.53 5.90 13.09
CA ASP A 34 -9.77 7.20 12.45
C ASP A 34 -8.88 7.41 11.22
N ALA A 35 -7.92 6.50 11.01
CA ALA A 35 -7.04 6.55 9.87
C ALA A 35 -7.78 6.30 8.56
N LYS A 36 -7.68 7.24 7.64
CA LYS A 36 -8.17 7.04 6.27
C LYS A 36 -7.16 6.25 5.46
N PRO A 37 -7.62 5.29 4.65
CA PRO A 37 -6.74 4.56 3.76
C PRO A 37 -5.99 5.48 2.80
N VAL A 38 -4.69 5.24 2.66
CA VAL A 38 -3.87 5.95 1.69
C VAL A 38 -3.98 5.26 0.34
N GLN A 39 -4.16 6.04 -0.70
CA GLN A 39 -4.15 5.58 -2.09
C GLN A 39 -3.09 6.34 -2.87
N HIS A 40 -2.09 5.64 -3.37
CA HIS A 40 -1.15 6.22 -4.31
C HIS A 40 -1.66 6.07 -5.74
N ASN A 41 -1.49 7.11 -6.55
CA ASN A 41 -1.76 7.07 -7.98
C ASN A 41 -0.44 7.15 -8.73
N ILE A 42 -0.14 6.13 -9.52
CA ILE A 42 1.06 6.06 -10.33
C ILE A 42 0.74 6.55 -11.73
N TRP A 43 1.59 7.40 -12.26
CA TRP A 43 1.42 8.01 -13.58
C TRP A 43 2.64 7.72 -14.43
N LEU A 44 2.40 7.26 -15.65
CA LEU A 44 3.38 7.21 -16.71
C LEU A 44 3.33 8.51 -17.50
N ILE A 45 4.45 9.20 -17.59
CA ILE A 45 4.57 10.47 -18.31
C ILE A 45 5.58 10.29 -19.42
N ASN A 46 5.12 10.45 -20.67
CA ASN A 46 6.00 10.47 -21.82
C ASN A 46 6.41 11.94 -22.09
N LEU A 47 7.73 12.21 -22.05
CA LEU A 47 8.25 13.56 -22.17
C LEU A 47 8.29 14.08 -23.60
N GLU A 48 8.32 13.19 -24.60
CA GLU A 48 8.36 13.57 -26.01
C GLU A 48 7.01 14.13 -26.48
N ASN A 49 5.94 13.36 -26.24
CA ASN A 49 4.59 13.72 -26.66
C ASN A 49 3.77 14.40 -25.55
N ARG A 50 4.34 14.55 -24.34
CA ARG A 50 3.73 15.15 -23.14
C ARG A 50 2.44 14.44 -22.70
N SER A 51 2.29 13.16 -23.03
CA SER A 51 1.15 12.37 -22.56
C SER A 51 1.32 11.98 -21.09
N LYS A 52 0.20 11.83 -20.41
CA LYS A 52 0.12 11.39 -19.01
C LYS A 52 -0.96 10.34 -18.88
N LEU A 53 -0.56 9.13 -18.50
CA LEU A 53 -1.45 8.00 -18.33
C LEU A 53 -1.38 7.49 -16.89
N LYS A 54 -2.53 7.25 -16.28
CA LYS A 54 -2.61 6.65 -14.94
C LYS A 54 -2.53 5.13 -15.08
N LEU A 55 -1.62 4.50 -14.35
CA LEU A 55 -1.54 3.05 -14.27
C LEU A 55 -2.73 2.49 -13.49
N SER A 56 -3.33 1.44 -14.03
CA SER A 56 -4.44 0.73 -13.39
C SER A 56 -3.93 -0.39 -12.49
N TYR A 57 -4.56 -0.58 -11.34
CA TYR A 57 -4.32 -1.71 -10.44
C TYR A 57 -5.18 -2.93 -10.76
N ASN A 58 -6.07 -2.85 -11.75
CA ASN A 58 -7.03 -3.93 -12.06
C ASN A 58 -6.37 -5.25 -12.46
N SER A 59 -5.13 -5.20 -12.95
CA SER A 59 -4.34 -6.39 -13.31
C SER A 59 -3.73 -7.12 -12.10
N LEU A 60 -3.75 -6.50 -10.92
CA LEU A 60 -3.19 -7.09 -9.72
C LEU A 60 -4.15 -8.15 -9.15
N PRO A 61 -3.69 -9.40 -8.95
CA PRO A 61 -4.52 -10.43 -8.36
C PRO A 61 -4.93 -10.03 -6.93
N GLY A 62 -6.19 -10.21 -6.58
CA GLY A 62 -6.73 -9.84 -5.28
C GLY A 62 -7.06 -8.37 -5.06
N TYR A 63 -6.89 -7.51 -6.06
CA TYR A 63 -7.17 -6.08 -5.93
C TYR A 63 -8.61 -5.76 -5.48
N ASN A 64 -9.59 -6.56 -5.91
CA ASN A 64 -11.01 -6.41 -5.57
C ASN A 64 -11.49 -7.47 -4.57
N GLU A 65 -10.61 -8.13 -3.85
CA GLU A 65 -11.01 -9.12 -2.83
C GLU A 65 -11.48 -8.43 -1.54
N ASP A 66 -12.51 -8.98 -0.91
CA ASP A 66 -12.89 -8.64 0.47
C ASP A 66 -12.07 -9.52 1.43
N VAL A 67 -10.85 -9.12 1.70
CA VAL A 67 -9.86 -9.88 2.50
C VAL A 67 -10.28 -10.08 3.97
N LEU A 68 -11.33 -9.40 4.42
CA LEU A 68 -11.91 -9.55 5.75
C LEU A 68 -13.28 -10.25 5.72
N GLU A 69 -13.66 -10.84 4.59
CA GLU A 69 -14.99 -11.46 4.41
C GLU A 69 -15.28 -12.48 5.50
N ALA A 70 -14.33 -13.35 5.83
CA ALA A 70 -14.53 -14.41 6.83
C ALA A 70 -14.87 -13.82 8.22
N VAL A 71 -14.07 -12.85 8.69
CA VAL A 71 -14.28 -12.20 9.99
C VAL A 71 -15.57 -11.39 10.02
N LYS A 72 -15.87 -10.67 8.93
CA LYS A 72 -17.13 -9.88 8.82
C LYS A 72 -18.35 -10.79 8.80
N ARG A 73 -18.25 -11.95 8.14
CA ARG A 73 -19.32 -12.96 8.11
C ARG A 73 -19.57 -13.56 9.50
N GLU A 74 -18.51 -13.92 10.23
CA GLU A 74 -18.60 -14.41 11.60
C GLU A 74 -19.25 -13.37 12.53
N ASN A 75 -18.81 -12.12 12.45
CA ASN A 75 -19.39 -11.04 13.25
C ASN A 75 -20.86 -10.76 12.93
N ALA A 76 -21.27 -10.84 11.67
CA ALA A 76 -22.66 -10.71 11.28
C ALA A 76 -23.50 -11.86 11.81
N GLN A 77 -22.99 -13.09 11.70
CA GLN A 77 -23.65 -14.29 12.23
C GLN A 77 -23.88 -14.20 13.74
N ALA A 78 -22.88 -13.71 14.49
CA ALA A 78 -23.00 -13.52 15.94
C ALA A 78 -24.10 -12.51 16.31
N LYS A 79 -24.42 -11.60 15.42
CA LYS A 79 -25.52 -10.61 15.56
C LYS A 79 -26.85 -11.05 14.97
N GLY A 80 -26.92 -12.26 14.38
CA GLY A 80 -28.12 -12.72 13.66
C GLY A 80 -28.33 -12.06 12.30
N GLU A 81 -27.28 -11.45 11.72
CA GLU A 81 -27.29 -10.75 10.45
C GLU A 81 -26.64 -11.60 9.35
N THR A 82 -26.94 -11.24 8.09
CA THR A 82 -26.27 -11.86 6.93
C THR A 82 -25.28 -10.86 6.34
N TYR A 83 -24.00 -11.27 6.24
CA TYR A 83 -22.99 -10.47 5.56
C TYR A 83 -22.98 -10.76 4.06
N ILE A 84 -22.98 -9.71 3.27
CA ILE A 84 -22.79 -9.76 1.81
C ILE A 84 -21.39 -9.22 1.52
N ALA A 85 -20.56 -10.03 0.86
CA ALA A 85 -19.19 -9.65 0.52
C ALA A 85 -19.16 -8.36 -0.31
N ASN A 86 -18.35 -7.41 0.13
CA ASN A 86 -18.17 -6.14 -0.56
C ASN A 86 -16.82 -6.12 -1.29
N ARG A 87 -16.87 -6.49 -2.57
CA ARG A 87 -15.68 -6.56 -3.44
C ARG A 87 -15.41 -5.21 -4.09
N LEU A 88 -14.93 -4.28 -3.30
CA LEU A 88 -14.49 -2.95 -3.76
C LEU A 88 -12.99 -2.93 -4.02
N PRO A 89 -12.52 -2.02 -4.91
CA PRO A 89 -11.10 -1.75 -5.06
C PRO A 89 -10.43 -1.46 -3.72
N ARG A 90 -9.36 -2.18 -3.42
CA ARG A 90 -8.56 -1.97 -2.21
C ARG A 90 -7.66 -0.75 -2.38
N ASN A 91 -7.35 -0.07 -1.28
CA ASN A 91 -6.38 1.02 -1.32
C ASN A 91 -4.96 0.45 -1.39
N ILE A 92 -4.21 0.91 -2.37
CA ILE A 92 -2.85 0.47 -2.66
C ILE A 92 -1.91 1.66 -2.58
N SER A 93 -0.77 1.45 -1.94
CA SER A 93 0.32 2.40 -1.89
C SER A 93 1.62 1.78 -2.42
N LEU A 94 2.56 2.64 -2.78
CA LEU A 94 3.94 2.23 -2.93
C LEU A 94 4.45 1.75 -1.58
N MET A 95 5.14 0.62 -1.57
CA MET A 95 5.75 0.09 -0.36
C MET A 95 6.63 1.16 0.31
N GLN A 96 6.48 1.32 1.62
CA GLN A 96 7.34 2.19 2.40
C GLN A 96 8.48 1.37 3.00
N ASP A 97 9.72 1.71 2.64
CA ASP A 97 10.89 1.21 3.36
C ASP A 97 11.19 2.12 4.55
N TRP A 98 10.86 1.64 5.75
CA TRP A 98 11.09 2.35 7.00
C TRP A 98 12.57 2.61 7.29
N TYR A 99 13.45 1.87 6.67
CA TYR A 99 14.90 2.01 6.82
C TYR A 99 15.54 2.87 5.74
N TRP A 100 14.75 3.35 4.78
CA TRP A 100 15.21 4.18 3.66
C TRP A 100 16.33 3.53 2.82
N SER A 101 16.41 2.20 2.86
CA SER A 101 17.44 1.45 2.17
C SER A 101 17.10 1.19 0.70
N GLN A 102 15.81 1.24 0.36
CA GLN A 102 15.34 0.89 -0.97
C GLN A 102 14.09 1.66 -1.38
N GLY A 103 14.10 2.19 -2.61
CA GLY A 103 12.91 2.79 -3.21
C GLY A 103 11.93 1.74 -3.72
N ALA A 104 10.62 2.03 -3.62
CA ALA A 104 9.56 1.15 -4.13
C ALA A 104 9.50 1.07 -5.66
N ILE A 105 10.20 1.94 -6.37
CA ILE A 105 10.31 1.96 -7.84
C ILE A 105 11.77 1.79 -8.21
N GLN A 106 12.06 0.78 -9.00
CA GLN A 106 13.42 0.47 -9.43
C GLN A 106 13.50 0.31 -10.95
N TRP A 107 14.33 1.13 -11.55
CA TRP A 107 14.68 1.01 -12.95
C TRP A 107 15.76 -0.05 -13.15
N HIS A 108 15.60 -0.85 -14.18
CA HIS A 108 16.67 -1.70 -14.69
C HIS A 108 17.72 -0.83 -15.41
N ASN A 109 18.95 -1.31 -15.48
CA ASN A 109 20.06 -0.57 -16.08
C ASN A 109 19.93 -0.34 -17.60
N ASP A 110 19.03 -1.07 -18.27
CA ASP A 110 18.72 -0.84 -19.68
C ASP A 110 17.93 0.47 -19.93
N GLY A 111 17.33 1.03 -18.87
CA GLY A 111 16.47 2.22 -18.95
C GLY A 111 15.06 1.96 -19.49
N GLU A 112 14.71 0.72 -19.81
CA GLU A 112 13.42 0.34 -20.41
C GLU A 112 12.51 -0.38 -19.41
N ASN A 113 13.08 -1.20 -18.52
CA ASN A 113 12.34 -2.01 -17.57
C ASN A 113 12.22 -1.34 -16.20
N VAL A 114 11.01 -1.35 -15.64
CA VAL A 114 10.69 -0.78 -14.32
C VAL A 114 10.00 -1.80 -13.47
N ALA A 115 10.48 -2.00 -12.25
CA ALA A 115 9.84 -2.80 -11.23
C ALA A 115 9.29 -1.92 -10.11
N ILE A 116 8.11 -2.27 -9.60
CA ILE A 116 7.42 -1.52 -8.55
C ILE A 116 6.95 -2.50 -7.48
N MET A 117 7.25 -2.17 -6.22
CA MET A 117 6.70 -2.87 -5.07
C MET A 117 5.52 -2.09 -4.50
N LEU A 118 4.38 -2.75 -4.43
CA LEU A 118 3.11 -2.21 -3.96
C LEU A 118 2.65 -2.94 -2.71
N GLU A 119 1.92 -2.25 -1.85
CA GLU A 119 1.30 -2.83 -0.67
C GLU A 119 -0.17 -2.41 -0.54
N ALA A 120 -0.99 -3.33 -0.06
CA ALA A 120 -2.36 -3.02 0.31
C ALA A 120 -2.41 -2.32 1.67
N TRP A 121 -3.30 -1.35 1.81
CA TRP A 121 -3.52 -0.65 3.09
C TRP A 121 -3.87 -1.58 4.25
N ASP A 122 -4.58 -2.68 3.95
CA ASP A 122 -4.93 -3.69 4.94
C ASP A 122 -3.77 -4.60 5.36
N ASN A 123 -2.61 -4.41 4.73
CA ASN A 123 -1.35 -5.12 4.98
C ASN A 123 -1.42 -6.65 4.82
N LYS A 124 -2.35 -7.16 4.03
CA LYS A 124 -2.50 -8.58 3.73
C LYS A 124 -1.86 -8.99 2.41
N ASP A 125 -1.55 -8.02 1.56
CA ASP A 125 -0.95 -8.26 0.24
C ASP A 125 0.16 -7.28 -0.08
N ARG A 126 1.18 -7.82 -0.75
CA ARG A 126 2.18 -7.05 -1.49
C ARG A 126 2.30 -7.60 -2.90
N TRP A 127 2.55 -6.71 -3.83
CA TRP A 127 2.76 -7.09 -5.23
C TRP A 127 4.09 -6.56 -5.71
N LEU A 128 4.89 -7.44 -6.30
CA LEU A 128 5.97 -7.05 -7.18
C LEU A 128 5.42 -7.03 -8.59
N ALA A 129 5.45 -5.89 -9.23
CA ALA A 129 4.95 -5.71 -10.58
C ALA A 129 5.98 -5.00 -11.46
N THR A 130 5.97 -5.29 -12.75
CA THR A 130 6.67 -4.50 -13.77
C THR A 130 5.69 -3.58 -14.48
N VAL A 131 6.21 -2.54 -15.11
CA VAL A 131 5.42 -1.60 -15.89
C VAL A 131 5.58 -1.91 -17.37
N ASP A 132 4.46 -2.24 -18.01
CA ASP A 132 4.36 -2.23 -19.46
C ASP A 132 4.14 -0.78 -19.89
N THR A 133 5.18 -0.16 -20.41
CA THR A 133 5.16 1.25 -20.80
C THR A 133 4.37 1.51 -22.06
N ASP A 134 4.25 0.52 -22.95
CA ASP A 134 3.53 0.64 -24.21
C ASP A 134 2.01 0.66 -23.99
N ASN A 135 1.55 -0.18 -23.06
CA ASN A 135 0.12 -0.32 -22.75
C ASN A 135 -0.29 0.43 -21.48
N ALA A 136 0.63 1.10 -20.79
CA ALA A 136 0.43 1.78 -19.50
C ALA A 136 -0.23 0.85 -18.45
N MET A 137 0.26 -0.37 -18.32
CA MET A 137 -0.29 -1.40 -17.46
C MET A 137 0.74 -1.91 -16.47
N LEU A 138 0.25 -2.39 -15.33
CA LEU A 138 1.05 -3.18 -14.39
C LEU A 138 0.95 -4.66 -14.75
N VAL A 139 2.11 -5.32 -14.80
CA VAL A 139 2.22 -6.77 -15.01
C VAL A 139 2.64 -7.39 -13.69
N ASN A 140 1.73 -8.13 -13.05
CA ASN A 140 2.05 -8.79 -11.78
C ASN A 140 3.13 -9.87 -11.99
N GLN A 141 4.23 -9.75 -11.26
CA GLN A 141 5.30 -10.74 -11.24
C GLN A 141 5.16 -11.67 -10.04
N HIS A 142 4.78 -11.12 -8.89
CA HIS A 142 4.55 -11.88 -7.67
C HIS A 142 3.51 -11.22 -6.78
N ARG A 143 2.68 -12.03 -6.13
CA ARG A 143 1.78 -11.64 -5.05
C ARG A 143 2.21 -12.35 -3.77
N LEU A 144 2.63 -11.62 -2.77
CA LEU A 144 2.81 -12.11 -1.42
C LEU A 144 1.50 -11.84 -0.66
N HIS A 145 0.86 -12.91 -0.19
CA HIS A 145 -0.41 -12.84 0.55
C HIS A 145 -0.31 -13.55 1.89
N ASP A 146 -0.91 -12.98 2.91
CA ASP A 146 -1.08 -13.60 4.22
C ASP A 146 -2.46 -13.30 4.79
N ASP A 147 -3.16 -14.32 5.29
CA ASP A 147 -4.52 -14.19 5.85
C ASP A 147 -4.56 -13.31 7.10
N ALA A 148 -3.45 -13.20 7.83
CA ALA A 148 -3.32 -12.31 8.97
C ALA A 148 -2.73 -10.96 8.53
N TRP A 149 -1.45 -10.91 8.20
CA TRP A 149 -0.76 -9.71 7.72
C TRP A 149 0.65 -10.04 7.22
N VAL A 150 1.13 -9.28 6.24
CA VAL A 150 2.48 -9.42 5.71
C VAL A 150 3.46 -8.63 6.58
N ASN A 151 4.53 -9.30 7.03
CA ASN A 151 5.57 -8.65 7.84
C ASN A 151 6.35 -7.62 7.02
N TYR A 152 6.64 -6.47 7.62
CA TYR A 152 7.40 -5.38 7.00
C TYR A 152 8.84 -5.73 6.57
N LYS A 153 9.36 -6.86 7.03
CA LYS A 153 10.72 -7.31 6.69
C LYS A 153 10.84 -7.90 5.27
N PHE A 154 9.74 -8.25 4.62
CA PHE A 154 9.75 -8.80 3.26
C PHE A 154 9.65 -7.68 2.22
N ASN A 155 10.64 -6.79 2.20
CA ASN A 155 10.63 -5.58 1.38
C ASN A 155 11.72 -5.55 0.31
N SER A 156 12.70 -6.45 0.39
CA SER A 156 13.82 -6.44 -0.54
C SER A 156 13.39 -7.01 -1.89
N PHE A 157 13.65 -6.28 -2.95
CA PHE A 157 13.48 -6.71 -4.33
C PHE A 157 14.47 -5.98 -5.22
N GLY A 158 14.69 -6.46 -6.41
CA GLY A 158 15.55 -5.79 -7.37
C GLY A 158 15.79 -6.61 -8.61
N TRP A 159 16.59 -6.05 -9.50
CA TRP A 159 17.01 -6.69 -10.73
C TRP A 159 18.30 -7.48 -10.50
N LEU A 160 18.34 -8.69 -11.03
CA LEU A 160 19.59 -9.45 -11.06
C LEU A 160 20.58 -8.81 -12.04
N ASN A 161 21.86 -8.82 -11.68
CA ASN A 161 22.90 -8.25 -12.52
C ASN A 161 22.94 -8.94 -13.90
N ASN A 162 22.96 -8.13 -14.96
CA ASN A 162 22.99 -8.57 -16.35
C ASN A 162 21.79 -9.43 -16.80
N SER A 163 20.66 -9.32 -16.14
CA SER A 163 19.43 -10.06 -16.46
C SER A 163 18.21 -9.19 -16.19
N THR A 164 17.15 -9.39 -16.94
CA THR A 164 15.82 -8.79 -16.68
C THR A 164 14.98 -9.62 -15.69
N GLU A 165 15.64 -10.48 -14.92
CA GLU A 165 15.01 -11.25 -13.85
C GLU A 165 14.97 -10.44 -12.54
N LEU A 166 13.92 -10.64 -11.78
CA LEU A 166 13.69 -10.02 -10.46
C LEU A 166 13.94 -11.03 -9.34
N TYR A 167 14.42 -10.53 -8.18
CA TYR A 167 14.49 -11.28 -6.92
C TYR A 167 13.64 -10.62 -5.85
#